data_ddc612978121e2ff7847b90885f4f2fa
#
_entry.id   ddc612978121e2ff7847b90885f4f2fa
#
_cell.length_a   1.000
_cell.length_b   1.000
_cell.length_c   1.000
_cell.angle_alpha   90.00
_cell.angle_beta   90.00
_cell.angle_gamma   90.00
#
_symmetry.space_group_name_H-M   'P 1'
#
loop_
_entity.id
_entity.type
_entity.pdbx_description
1 polymer ?
#
loop_
_entity_poly.entity_id
_entity_poly.type
_entity_poly.pdbx_seq_one_letter_code
_entity_poly.pdbx_strand_id
1 'polypeptide(L)'
;PHMDRTINMFERNKNYPSVTFWSLGNEAGNGYNFYQTYLWVKEADKNIMARPVNYERAQWEWNSDMYVPQYPGASWLENTGKNGSDRPVAPSEYAHAMGNSTGNLWGQWQAIYKYPNLQGGYIWDWVDQGLLQKDKNGREYWAYGGDFGVNAPSDGNFLCNGLVNPDRGPHPAMAEVKYVHQNVGFEAIDAASGKFRITNRFYFTNLKKYQIHYSVLSNNKTIKSGKVSLDIAPQASKEFTVPVNGLKSQPGTEYFVNFSVTTVEPEPLIPAGYEIAYDQFQLPIQADRKSTRLNS
;
A
#
# COMPACT_ATOMS: atom_id res chain seq x y z
N PRO A 1 -30.39 8.06 -17.29
CA PRO A 1 -28.98 8.48 -17.24
C PRO A 1 -28.06 7.48 -16.54
N HIS A 2 -28.45 6.91 -15.34
CA HIS A 2 -27.60 5.93 -14.63
C HIS A 2 -27.33 4.69 -15.49
N MET A 3 -28.39 4.00 -15.92
CA MET A 3 -28.27 2.80 -16.74
C MET A 3 -27.48 3.04 -18.03
N ASP A 4 -27.77 4.13 -18.73
CA ASP A 4 -27.06 4.49 -19.96
C ASP A 4 -25.53 4.61 -19.75
N ARG A 5 -25.12 5.30 -18.69
CA ARG A 5 -23.69 5.42 -18.34
C ARG A 5 -23.06 4.08 -17.95
N THR A 6 -23.80 3.26 -17.23
CA THR A 6 -23.33 1.91 -16.84
C THR A 6 -23.17 1.02 -18.06
N ILE A 7 -24.11 1.05 -19.00
CA ILE A 7 -24.02 0.31 -20.27
C ILE A 7 -22.80 0.77 -21.05
N ASN A 8 -22.64 2.08 -21.25
CA ASN A 8 -21.51 2.64 -22.00
C ASN A 8 -20.14 2.30 -21.36
N MET A 9 -20.05 2.38 -20.03
CA MET A 9 -18.84 1.96 -19.31
C MET A 9 -18.55 0.48 -19.56
N PHE A 10 -19.53 -0.37 -19.41
CA PHE A 10 -19.38 -1.81 -19.57
C PHE A 10 -19.03 -2.18 -21.03
N GLU A 11 -19.80 -1.74 -22.02
CA GLU A 11 -19.58 -2.05 -23.43
C GLU A 11 -18.21 -1.61 -23.94
N ARG A 12 -17.74 -0.44 -23.47
CA ARG A 12 -16.41 0.08 -23.80
C ARG A 12 -15.29 -0.79 -23.21
N ASN A 13 -15.47 -1.32 -22.00
CA ASN A 13 -14.37 -1.85 -21.21
C ASN A 13 -14.42 -3.37 -20.99
N LYS A 14 -15.49 -4.05 -21.36
CA LYS A 14 -15.70 -5.49 -21.11
C LYS A 14 -14.60 -6.40 -21.65
N ASN A 15 -13.93 -6.02 -22.71
CA ASN A 15 -12.89 -6.79 -23.37
C ASN A 15 -11.48 -6.58 -22.78
N TYR A 16 -11.33 -5.70 -21.77
CA TYR A 16 -10.03 -5.50 -21.12
C TYR A 16 -9.85 -6.49 -19.96
N PRO A 17 -8.90 -7.43 -20.05
CA PRO A 17 -8.66 -8.41 -18.98
C PRO A 17 -8.13 -7.79 -17.70
N SER A 18 -7.60 -6.56 -17.76
CA SER A 18 -7.16 -5.79 -16.59
C SER A 18 -8.31 -5.26 -15.74
N VAL A 19 -9.54 -5.20 -16.27
CA VAL A 19 -10.74 -4.89 -15.49
C VAL A 19 -11.15 -6.15 -14.71
N THR A 20 -10.89 -6.17 -13.42
CA THR A 20 -11.13 -7.34 -12.55
C THR A 20 -12.48 -7.27 -11.83
N PHE A 21 -13.03 -6.07 -11.63
CA PHE A 21 -14.35 -5.83 -11.08
C PHE A 21 -14.91 -4.49 -11.54
N TRP A 22 -16.22 -4.29 -11.38
CA TRP A 22 -16.96 -3.11 -11.81
C TRP A 22 -17.35 -2.25 -10.60
N SER A 23 -17.16 -0.94 -10.69
CA SER A 23 -17.72 0.02 -9.74
C SER A 23 -18.89 0.77 -10.39
N LEU A 24 -20.01 0.90 -9.66
CA LEU A 24 -21.21 1.55 -10.17
C LEU A 24 -21.16 3.07 -10.05
N GLY A 25 -20.23 3.62 -9.29
CA GLY A 25 -20.12 5.07 -9.11
C GLY A 25 -19.51 5.45 -7.78
N ASN A 26 -19.66 6.73 -7.43
CA ASN A 26 -19.11 7.32 -6.22
C ASN A 26 -20.11 8.31 -5.59
N GLU A 27 -20.31 8.22 -4.28
CA GLU A 27 -20.99 9.19 -3.40
C GLU A 27 -22.36 9.70 -3.84
N ALA A 28 -23.13 8.89 -4.56
CA ALA A 28 -24.42 9.31 -5.12
C ALA A 28 -25.66 8.74 -4.40
N GLY A 29 -25.49 8.30 -3.14
CA GLY A 29 -26.53 7.60 -2.40
C GLY A 29 -26.75 6.17 -2.91
N ASN A 30 -27.72 5.41 -2.36
CA ASN A 30 -28.08 4.09 -2.84
C ASN A 30 -29.61 4.00 -3.04
N GLY A 31 -30.07 3.11 -3.90
CA GLY A 31 -31.49 2.89 -4.18
C GLY A 31 -31.76 2.30 -5.56
N TYR A 32 -32.98 2.43 -6.03
CA TYR A 32 -33.49 1.74 -7.22
C TYR A 32 -32.59 1.82 -8.46
N ASN A 33 -32.05 2.98 -8.77
CA ASN A 33 -31.15 3.13 -9.94
C ASN A 33 -29.90 2.26 -9.82
N PHE A 34 -29.28 2.20 -8.63
CA PHE A 34 -28.10 1.37 -8.39
C PHE A 34 -28.45 -0.11 -8.31
N TYR A 35 -29.62 -0.47 -7.79
CA TYR A 35 -30.11 -1.86 -7.83
C TYR A 35 -30.25 -2.35 -9.27
N GLN A 36 -30.83 -1.54 -10.15
CA GLN A 36 -31.02 -1.91 -11.55
C GLN A 36 -29.70 -1.98 -12.30
N THR A 37 -28.77 -1.06 -12.07
CA THR A 37 -27.44 -1.11 -12.71
C THR A 37 -26.62 -2.28 -12.22
N TYR A 38 -26.67 -2.63 -10.94
CA TYR A 38 -26.03 -3.83 -10.39
C TYR A 38 -26.55 -5.09 -11.10
N LEU A 39 -27.86 -5.30 -11.11
CA LEU A 39 -28.48 -6.47 -11.74
C LEU A 39 -28.13 -6.56 -13.23
N TRP A 40 -28.15 -5.42 -13.93
CA TRP A 40 -27.81 -5.38 -15.35
C TRP A 40 -26.36 -5.79 -15.61
N VAL A 41 -25.37 -5.26 -14.85
CA VAL A 41 -23.96 -5.63 -15.02
C VAL A 41 -23.73 -7.10 -14.69
N LYS A 42 -24.36 -7.62 -13.63
CA LYS A 42 -24.26 -9.04 -13.26
C LYS A 42 -24.76 -9.95 -14.37
N GLU A 43 -25.85 -9.61 -15.04
CA GLU A 43 -26.38 -10.39 -16.18
C GLU A 43 -25.52 -10.20 -17.44
N ALA A 44 -25.09 -8.96 -17.75
CA ALA A 44 -24.30 -8.66 -18.94
C ALA A 44 -22.91 -9.33 -18.92
N ASP A 45 -22.28 -9.42 -17.75
CA ASP A 45 -20.92 -10.01 -17.60
C ASP A 45 -20.93 -11.51 -17.29
N LYS A 46 -22.08 -12.09 -17.03
CA LYS A 46 -22.27 -13.47 -16.57
C LYS A 46 -21.56 -14.54 -17.42
N ASN A 47 -21.60 -14.38 -18.74
CA ASN A 47 -21.00 -15.31 -19.69
C ASN A 47 -19.67 -14.82 -20.29
N ILE A 48 -19.14 -13.69 -19.80
CA ILE A 48 -17.86 -13.11 -20.23
C ILE A 48 -16.77 -13.46 -19.21
N MET A 49 -16.83 -12.88 -18.02
CA MET A 49 -15.89 -13.14 -16.93
C MET A 49 -16.57 -13.25 -15.55
N ALA A 50 -17.87 -12.96 -15.47
CA ALA A 50 -18.65 -12.95 -14.23
C ALA A 50 -17.98 -12.12 -13.10
N ARG A 51 -17.44 -10.96 -13.45
CA ARG A 51 -16.68 -10.10 -12.53
C ARG A 51 -17.55 -9.61 -11.38
N PRO A 52 -16.96 -9.43 -10.19
CA PRO A 52 -17.63 -8.79 -9.07
C PRO A 52 -18.03 -7.35 -9.39
N VAL A 53 -19.11 -6.89 -8.79
CA VAL A 53 -19.61 -5.53 -8.87
C VAL A 53 -19.58 -4.91 -7.49
N ASN A 54 -19.04 -3.71 -7.34
CA ASN A 54 -19.04 -2.99 -6.08
C ASN A 54 -19.65 -1.60 -6.19
N TYR A 55 -20.11 -1.09 -5.06
CA TYR A 55 -20.55 0.28 -4.91
C TYR A 55 -20.45 0.72 -3.43
N GLU A 56 -19.76 1.82 -3.16
CA GLU A 56 -19.41 2.20 -1.79
C GLU A 56 -20.64 2.58 -0.94
N ARG A 57 -21.64 3.27 -1.53
CA ARG A 57 -22.89 3.63 -0.81
C ARG A 57 -23.85 2.47 -0.65
N ALA A 58 -23.59 1.32 -1.28
CA ALA A 58 -24.34 0.11 -0.96
C ALA A 58 -24.01 -0.40 0.45
N GLN A 59 -22.83 -0.07 0.97
CA GLN A 59 -22.38 -0.57 2.28
C GLN A 59 -22.56 -2.10 2.37
N TRP A 60 -23.38 -2.59 3.28
CA TRP A 60 -23.68 -4.01 3.45
C TRP A 60 -24.93 -4.47 2.71
N GLU A 61 -25.57 -3.59 1.89
CA GLU A 61 -26.70 -4.00 1.09
C GLU A 61 -26.31 -5.01 0.00
N TRP A 62 -27.31 -5.69 -0.54
CA TRP A 62 -27.17 -6.81 -1.47
C TRP A 62 -26.58 -6.44 -2.84
N ASN A 63 -26.64 -5.17 -3.24
CA ASN A 63 -26.22 -4.68 -4.55
C ASN A 63 -24.72 -4.30 -4.59
N SER A 64 -23.91 -5.01 -3.85
CA SER A 64 -22.45 -4.96 -3.90
C SER A 64 -21.86 -6.33 -3.51
N ASP A 65 -21.01 -6.87 -4.35
CA ASP A 65 -20.30 -8.15 -4.08
C ASP A 65 -19.12 -7.97 -3.11
N MET A 66 -18.74 -6.73 -2.82
CA MET A 66 -17.69 -6.35 -1.89
C MET A 66 -18.18 -5.24 -0.98
N TYR A 67 -17.65 -5.16 0.24
CA TYR A 67 -17.79 -3.97 1.06
C TYR A 67 -16.61 -3.03 0.83
N VAL A 68 -16.90 -1.85 0.33
CA VAL A 68 -15.89 -0.88 -0.13
C VAL A 68 -16.08 0.48 0.59
N PRO A 69 -15.78 0.55 1.91
CA PRO A 69 -15.98 1.78 2.68
C PRO A 69 -15.01 2.87 2.25
N GLN A 70 -15.34 4.14 2.55
CA GLN A 70 -14.44 5.26 2.41
C GLN A 70 -13.79 5.60 3.74
N TYR A 71 -12.47 5.81 3.71
CA TYR A 71 -11.63 6.30 4.81
C TYR A 71 -11.78 5.58 6.16
N PRO A 72 -11.83 4.24 6.21
CA PRO A 72 -11.87 3.54 7.48
C PRO A 72 -10.54 3.69 8.22
N GLY A 73 -10.60 3.96 9.53
CA GLY A 73 -9.40 3.99 10.36
C GLY A 73 -8.85 2.59 10.68
N ALA A 74 -7.60 2.53 11.16
CA ALA A 74 -6.93 1.26 11.49
C ALA A 74 -7.71 0.41 12.53
N SER A 75 -8.30 1.04 13.55
CA SER A 75 -9.11 0.33 14.56
C SER A 75 -10.40 -0.25 13.97
N TRP A 76 -11.00 0.44 13.01
CA TRP A 76 -12.17 -0.07 12.31
C TRP A 76 -11.82 -1.30 11.46
N LEU A 77 -10.69 -1.25 10.74
CA LEU A 77 -10.18 -2.38 9.95
C LEU A 77 -9.86 -3.58 10.86
N GLU A 78 -9.16 -3.36 11.98
CA GLU A 78 -8.87 -4.43 12.95
C GLU A 78 -10.15 -5.09 13.47
N ASN A 79 -11.16 -4.31 13.85
CA ASN A 79 -12.42 -4.84 14.35
C ASN A 79 -13.20 -5.59 13.26
N THR A 80 -13.27 -5.04 12.05
CA THR A 80 -13.96 -5.68 10.92
C THR A 80 -13.24 -6.96 10.50
N GLY A 81 -11.92 -6.93 10.46
CA GLY A 81 -11.12 -8.12 10.18
C GLY A 81 -11.35 -9.23 11.20
N LYS A 82 -11.30 -8.89 12.50
CA LYS A 82 -11.48 -9.83 13.62
C LYS A 82 -12.90 -10.44 13.65
N ASN A 83 -13.91 -9.64 13.36
CA ASN A 83 -15.31 -10.12 13.38
C ASN A 83 -15.65 -10.95 12.12
N GLY A 84 -14.84 -10.86 11.07
CA GLY A 84 -15.14 -11.46 9.78
C GLY A 84 -16.21 -10.68 8.99
N SER A 85 -16.41 -11.09 7.75
CA SER A 85 -17.46 -10.55 6.85
C SER A 85 -17.91 -11.61 5.86
N ASP A 86 -19.16 -11.47 5.37
CA ASP A 86 -19.76 -12.35 4.37
C ASP A 86 -19.20 -12.13 2.95
N ARG A 87 -18.47 -11.04 2.76
CA ARG A 87 -17.86 -10.63 1.48
C ARG A 87 -16.50 -9.95 1.70
N PRO A 88 -15.65 -9.85 0.66
CA PRO A 88 -14.39 -9.12 0.75
C PRO A 88 -14.59 -7.65 1.15
N VAL A 89 -13.65 -7.13 1.94
CA VAL A 89 -13.60 -5.72 2.37
C VAL A 89 -12.38 -5.07 1.74
N ALA A 90 -12.60 -4.03 0.92
CA ALA A 90 -11.53 -3.27 0.29
C ALA A 90 -11.96 -1.80 0.20
N PRO A 91 -11.48 -0.89 1.07
CA PRO A 91 -11.84 0.51 1.02
C PRO A 91 -11.71 1.09 -0.39
N SER A 92 -12.81 1.68 -0.90
CA SER A 92 -12.82 2.36 -2.21
C SER A 92 -11.93 3.58 -2.23
N GLU A 93 -11.79 4.22 -1.06
CA GLU A 93 -10.86 5.28 -0.79
C GLU A 93 -10.32 5.13 0.63
N TYR A 94 -8.99 5.22 0.80
CA TYR A 94 -8.36 5.30 2.11
C TYR A 94 -7.13 6.19 2.03
N ALA A 95 -6.67 6.72 3.18
CA ALA A 95 -5.47 7.54 3.26
C ALA A 95 -5.48 8.69 2.24
N HIS A 96 -6.47 9.58 2.33
CA HIS A 96 -6.59 10.80 1.52
C HIS A 96 -5.26 11.55 1.45
N ALA A 97 -4.73 11.81 0.23
CA ALA A 97 -3.35 12.26 0.05
C ALA A 97 -3.21 13.78 -0.13
N MET A 98 -4.27 14.57 0.02
CA MET A 98 -4.20 16.03 -0.06
C MET A 98 -3.28 16.60 1.04
N GLY A 99 -2.25 17.32 0.65
CA GLY A 99 -1.28 17.91 1.57
C GLY A 99 -0.55 16.85 2.40
N ASN A 100 -0.64 16.92 3.71
CA ASN A 100 0.01 15.97 4.64
C ASN A 100 -1.03 15.08 5.36
N SER A 101 -2.09 14.66 4.67
CA SER A 101 -3.17 13.89 5.26
C SER A 101 -3.02 12.36 5.11
N THR A 102 -2.08 11.90 4.31
CA THR A 102 -1.74 10.48 4.18
C THR A 102 -0.96 10.03 5.41
N GLY A 103 -1.64 9.43 6.38
CA GLY A 103 -1.01 9.01 7.63
C GLY A 103 -1.55 7.68 8.17
N ASN A 104 -0.77 7.06 9.07
CA ASN A 104 -1.10 5.80 9.73
C ASN A 104 -1.37 4.63 8.76
N LEU A 105 -0.75 4.62 7.59
CA LEU A 105 -0.83 3.52 6.63
C LEU A 105 -0.33 2.21 7.25
N TRP A 106 0.76 2.30 8.00
CA TRP A 106 1.31 1.12 8.69
C TRP A 106 0.27 0.44 9.57
N GLY A 107 -0.44 1.18 10.41
CA GLY A 107 -1.49 0.62 11.29
C GLY A 107 -2.64 -0.02 10.51
N GLN A 108 -3.06 0.57 9.40
CA GLN A 108 -4.09 0.02 8.52
C GLN A 108 -3.62 -1.29 7.88
N TRP A 109 -2.38 -1.33 7.36
CA TRP A 109 -1.83 -2.50 6.69
C TRP A 109 -1.48 -3.65 7.64
N GLN A 110 -1.22 -3.39 8.93
CA GLN A 110 -1.13 -4.46 9.93
C GLN A 110 -2.46 -5.24 10.01
N ALA A 111 -3.61 -4.55 10.02
CA ALA A 111 -4.91 -5.20 10.00
C ALA A 111 -5.16 -5.92 8.66
N ILE A 112 -4.88 -5.26 7.53
CA ILE A 112 -5.10 -5.82 6.19
C ILE A 112 -4.31 -7.12 5.99
N TYR A 113 -3.05 -7.18 6.39
CA TYR A 113 -2.24 -8.41 6.27
C TYR A 113 -2.64 -9.51 7.26
N LYS A 114 -3.27 -9.16 8.36
CA LYS A 114 -3.63 -10.10 9.43
C LYS A 114 -4.92 -10.87 9.13
N TYR A 115 -5.87 -10.25 8.46
CA TYR A 115 -7.21 -10.81 8.28
C TYR A 115 -7.55 -11.05 6.81
N PRO A 116 -7.90 -12.29 6.42
CA PRO A 116 -8.08 -12.68 5.02
C PRO A 116 -9.32 -12.05 4.36
N ASN A 117 -10.28 -11.56 5.13
CA ASN A 117 -11.44 -10.83 4.59
C ASN A 117 -11.13 -9.37 4.21
N LEU A 118 -9.96 -8.83 4.64
CA LEU A 118 -9.47 -7.52 4.23
C LEU A 118 -8.55 -7.68 3.02
N GLN A 119 -8.93 -7.09 1.87
CA GLN A 119 -8.27 -7.34 0.58
C GLN A 119 -7.38 -6.18 0.08
N GLY A 120 -7.09 -5.21 0.94
CA GLY A 120 -6.36 -4.00 0.56
C GLY A 120 -7.28 -2.80 0.47
N GLY A 121 -6.98 -1.87 -0.43
CA GLY A 121 -7.76 -0.65 -0.64
C GLY A 121 -7.13 0.25 -1.68
N TYR A 122 -7.80 1.36 -1.97
CA TYR A 122 -7.40 2.34 -2.98
C TYR A 122 -7.15 3.68 -2.33
N ILE A 123 -5.94 4.25 -2.51
CA ILE A 123 -5.61 5.58 -1.97
C ILE A 123 -6.25 6.65 -2.86
N TRP A 124 -6.85 7.65 -2.27
CA TRP A 124 -7.29 8.85 -2.95
C TRP A 124 -6.24 9.95 -2.82
N ASP A 125 -5.49 10.33 -3.89
CA ASP A 125 -5.44 9.57 -5.13
C ASP A 125 -3.99 9.44 -5.62
N TRP A 126 -3.78 9.24 -6.91
CA TRP A 126 -2.45 8.94 -7.46
C TRP A 126 -1.65 10.20 -7.80
N VAL A 127 -2.22 11.14 -8.56
CA VAL A 127 -1.49 12.30 -9.09
C VAL A 127 -2.21 13.60 -8.80
N ASP A 128 -1.48 14.60 -8.35
CA ASP A 128 -2.00 15.95 -8.16
C ASP A 128 -2.64 16.50 -9.43
N GLN A 129 -3.84 17.08 -9.29
CA GLN A 129 -4.61 17.65 -10.38
C GLN A 129 -4.12 19.05 -10.71
N GLY A 130 -2.99 19.18 -11.38
CA GLY A 130 -2.41 20.45 -11.80
C GLY A 130 -1.98 20.42 -13.27
N LEU A 131 -2.20 21.50 -13.97
CA LEU A 131 -1.74 21.71 -15.34
C LEU A 131 -0.65 22.78 -15.38
N LEU A 132 0.48 22.50 -16.04
CA LEU A 132 1.60 23.44 -16.10
C LEU A 132 1.19 24.70 -16.84
N GLN A 133 1.34 25.86 -16.19
CA GLN A 133 1.09 27.19 -16.73
C GLN A 133 2.27 28.11 -16.42
N LYS A 134 2.28 29.29 -17.04
CA LYS A 134 3.24 30.36 -16.74
C LYS A 134 2.49 31.61 -16.32
N ASP A 135 2.96 32.25 -15.26
CA ASP A 135 2.45 33.54 -14.85
C ASP A 135 2.91 34.66 -15.79
N LYS A 136 2.44 35.90 -15.56
CA LYS A 136 2.78 37.09 -16.37
C LYS A 136 4.28 37.42 -16.41
N ASN A 137 5.07 36.85 -15.49
CA ASN A 137 6.51 37.03 -15.40
C ASN A 137 7.28 35.84 -16.00
N GLY A 138 6.55 34.87 -16.60
CA GLY A 138 7.12 33.65 -17.17
C GLY A 138 7.47 32.55 -16.16
N ARG A 139 7.09 32.70 -14.86
CA ARG A 139 7.33 31.70 -13.82
C ARG A 139 6.33 30.57 -13.96
N GLU A 140 6.82 29.36 -14.02
CA GLU A 140 6.02 28.14 -14.09
C GLU A 140 5.33 27.84 -12.75
N TYR A 141 4.08 27.38 -12.83
CA TYR A 141 3.29 26.91 -11.70
C TYR A 141 2.24 25.88 -12.14
N TRP A 142 1.74 25.10 -11.22
CA TRP A 142 0.66 24.15 -11.43
C TRP A 142 -0.68 24.86 -11.25
N ALA A 143 -1.37 25.08 -12.36
CA ALA A 143 -2.66 25.76 -12.38
C ALA A 143 -3.82 24.82 -12.08
N TYR A 144 -4.83 25.32 -11.39
CA TYR A 144 -6.01 24.59 -10.98
C TYR A 144 -7.25 25.51 -10.97
N GLY A 145 -8.42 24.97 -11.36
CA GLY A 145 -9.73 25.61 -11.21
C GLY A 145 -9.77 27.08 -11.61
N GLY A 146 -9.93 27.98 -10.65
CA GLY A 146 -10.04 29.43 -10.89
C GLY A 146 -8.84 30.08 -11.59
N ASP A 147 -7.67 29.43 -11.65
CA ASP A 147 -6.53 29.92 -12.43
C ASP A 147 -6.83 30.01 -13.95
N PHE A 148 -7.85 29.28 -14.39
CA PHE A 148 -8.32 29.29 -15.78
C PHE A 148 -9.40 30.35 -16.06
N GLY A 149 -9.75 31.18 -15.09
CA GLY A 149 -10.69 32.29 -15.21
C GLY A 149 -11.74 32.30 -14.12
N VAL A 150 -12.35 33.48 -13.93
CA VAL A 150 -13.33 33.72 -12.84
C VAL A 150 -14.59 32.86 -12.91
N ASN A 151 -14.91 32.33 -14.08
CA ASN A 151 -16.06 31.44 -14.30
C ASN A 151 -15.66 29.97 -14.47
N ALA A 152 -14.36 29.65 -14.30
CA ALA A 152 -13.92 28.26 -14.37
C ALA A 152 -14.44 27.47 -13.14
N PRO A 153 -14.89 26.23 -13.32
CA PRO A 153 -15.25 25.37 -12.19
C PRO A 153 -14.09 25.23 -11.19
N SER A 154 -14.39 25.34 -9.91
CA SER A 154 -13.38 25.21 -8.84
C SER A 154 -14.03 24.68 -7.57
N ASP A 155 -13.39 23.72 -6.92
CA ASP A 155 -13.75 23.20 -5.61
C ASP A 155 -12.97 23.89 -4.46
N GLY A 156 -12.56 25.15 -4.66
CA GLY A 156 -11.85 25.92 -3.66
C GLY A 156 -10.47 25.34 -3.35
N ASN A 157 -10.26 24.88 -2.11
CA ASN A 157 -9.00 24.27 -1.70
C ASN A 157 -8.93 22.76 -1.88
N PHE A 158 -9.97 22.12 -2.43
CA PHE A 158 -9.95 20.69 -2.72
C PHE A 158 -9.20 20.44 -4.03
N LEU A 159 -7.90 20.30 -3.94
CA LEU A 159 -6.98 20.10 -5.07
C LEU A 159 -5.70 19.40 -4.60
N CYS A 160 -4.93 18.90 -5.57
CA CYS A 160 -3.63 18.28 -5.31
C CYS A 160 -3.72 17.15 -4.26
N ASN A 161 -4.56 16.16 -4.58
CA ASN A 161 -4.86 15.03 -3.71
C ASN A 161 -3.93 13.82 -3.96
N GLY A 162 -2.90 13.97 -4.79
CA GLY A 162 -2.07 12.88 -5.27
C GLY A 162 -0.97 12.45 -4.31
N LEU A 163 -0.53 11.20 -4.47
CA LEU A 163 0.72 10.69 -3.88
C LEU A 163 1.96 11.21 -4.61
N VAL A 164 1.77 11.75 -5.80
CA VAL A 164 2.82 12.33 -6.63
C VAL A 164 2.38 13.68 -7.18
N ASN A 165 3.35 14.55 -7.42
CA ASN A 165 3.15 15.84 -8.10
C ASN A 165 2.62 15.65 -9.53
N PRO A 166 2.12 16.72 -10.19
CA PRO A 166 1.68 16.64 -11.58
C PRO A 166 2.76 16.17 -12.56
N ASP A 167 4.03 16.44 -12.28
CA ASP A 167 5.21 15.95 -13.03
C ASP A 167 5.68 14.54 -12.64
N ARG A 168 4.95 13.88 -11.72
CA ARG A 168 5.24 12.54 -11.18
C ARG A 168 6.37 12.49 -10.14
N GLY A 169 6.88 13.61 -9.69
CA GLY A 169 7.76 13.65 -8.52
C GLY A 169 7.03 13.12 -7.26
N PRO A 170 7.62 12.20 -6.48
CA PRO A 170 6.93 11.61 -5.34
C PRO A 170 6.77 12.61 -4.18
N HIS A 171 5.60 12.61 -3.55
CA HIS A 171 5.40 13.25 -2.25
C HIS A 171 6.05 12.41 -1.13
N PRO A 172 6.37 13.00 0.03
CA PRO A 172 7.00 12.28 1.15
C PRO A 172 6.24 11.02 1.59
N ALA A 173 4.91 11.02 1.51
CA ALA A 173 4.06 9.87 1.84
C ALA A 173 4.35 8.62 1.00
N MET A 174 4.90 8.77 -0.22
CA MET A 174 5.27 7.62 -1.07
C MET A 174 6.27 6.68 -0.42
N ALA A 175 7.11 7.16 0.50
CA ALA A 175 8.04 6.29 1.23
C ALA A 175 7.29 5.28 2.11
N GLU A 176 6.28 5.74 2.86
CA GLU A 176 5.44 4.85 3.67
C GLU A 176 4.56 3.95 2.79
N VAL A 177 3.99 4.49 1.70
CA VAL A 177 3.22 3.69 0.72
C VAL A 177 4.07 2.55 0.17
N LYS A 178 5.30 2.82 -0.26
CA LYS A 178 6.23 1.78 -0.73
C LYS A 178 6.47 0.71 0.35
N TYR A 179 6.70 1.14 1.59
CA TYR A 179 6.99 0.22 2.69
C TYR A 179 5.78 -0.68 3.03
N VAL A 180 4.59 -0.11 3.19
CA VAL A 180 3.42 -0.89 3.61
C VAL A 180 2.86 -1.79 2.49
N HIS A 181 3.06 -1.42 1.22
CA HIS A 181 2.59 -2.21 0.07
C HIS A 181 3.60 -3.25 -0.43
N GLN A 182 4.78 -3.35 0.18
CA GLN A 182 5.78 -4.33 -0.26
C GLN A 182 5.28 -5.78 -0.12
N ASN A 183 5.56 -6.59 -1.14
CA ASN A 183 5.11 -7.98 -1.19
C ASN A 183 6.02 -8.98 -0.45
N VAL A 184 6.97 -8.48 0.33
CA VAL A 184 7.85 -9.28 1.18
C VAL A 184 7.81 -8.70 2.58
N GLY A 185 7.49 -9.53 3.56
CA GLY A 185 7.47 -9.15 4.97
C GLY A 185 8.60 -9.82 5.74
N PHE A 186 9.16 -9.11 6.71
CA PHE A 186 10.13 -9.65 7.65
C PHE A 186 9.58 -9.59 9.08
N GLU A 187 10.01 -10.52 9.92
CA GLU A 187 9.65 -10.58 11.33
C GLU A 187 10.85 -11.08 12.12
N ALA A 188 11.16 -10.45 13.25
CA ALA A 188 12.16 -10.94 14.18
C ALA A 188 11.53 -12.03 15.05
N ILE A 189 12.00 -13.28 14.94
CA ILE A 189 11.60 -14.39 15.79
C ILE A 189 12.42 -14.39 17.08
N ASP A 190 13.73 -14.26 16.92
CA ASP A 190 14.69 -14.05 17.99
C ASP A 190 15.87 -13.22 17.46
N ALA A 191 15.73 -11.91 17.60
CA ALA A 191 16.75 -10.97 17.12
C ALA A 191 18.10 -11.15 17.83
N ALA A 192 18.11 -11.62 19.08
CA ALA A 192 19.36 -11.84 19.83
C ALA A 192 20.21 -12.96 19.22
N SER A 193 19.59 -14.01 18.73
CA SER A 193 20.24 -15.11 18.03
C SER A 193 20.36 -14.88 16.51
N GLY A 194 19.81 -13.78 16.00
CA GLY A 194 19.77 -13.48 14.57
C GLY A 194 18.72 -14.29 13.80
N LYS A 195 17.69 -14.81 14.46
CA LYS A 195 16.64 -15.61 13.84
C LYS A 195 15.49 -14.75 13.37
N PHE A 196 15.18 -14.82 12.07
CA PHE A 196 14.14 -14.04 11.42
C PHE A 196 13.23 -14.94 10.58
N ARG A 197 12.02 -14.43 10.28
CA ARG A 197 11.09 -15.02 9.33
C ARG A 197 10.90 -14.07 8.17
N ILE A 198 10.87 -14.61 6.95
CA ILE A 198 10.48 -13.90 5.75
C ILE A 198 9.18 -14.50 5.23
N THR A 199 8.25 -13.64 4.83
CA THR A 199 6.94 -14.02 4.27
C THR A 199 6.83 -13.51 2.85
N ASN A 200 6.53 -14.41 1.93
CA ASN A 200 6.19 -14.10 0.55
C ASN A 200 4.71 -13.74 0.45
N ARG A 201 4.38 -12.49 0.23
CA ARG A 201 3.02 -11.98 0.06
C ARG A 201 2.54 -11.97 -1.39
N PHE A 202 3.42 -12.30 -2.35
CA PHE A 202 3.00 -12.47 -3.73
C PHE A 202 2.04 -13.65 -3.87
N TYR A 203 1.10 -13.55 -4.81
CA TYR A 203 0.18 -14.63 -5.15
C TYR A 203 0.71 -15.58 -6.22
N PHE A 204 1.61 -15.08 -7.11
CA PHE A 204 2.06 -15.83 -8.29
C PHE A 204 3.58 -15.87 -8.45
N THR A 205 4.34 -15.16 -7.63
CA THR A 205 5.80 -15.01 -7.79
C THR A 205 6.54 -15.67 -6.63
N ASN A 206 7.45 -16.60 -6.95
CA ASN A 206 8.36 -17.21 -5.98
C ASN A 206 9.52 -16.26 -5.65
N LEU A 207 9.93 -16.15 -4.38
CA LEU A 207 11.02 -15.26 -3.96
C LEU A 207 12.40 -15.66 -4.47
N LYS A 208 12.60 -16.87 -4.99
CA LYS A 208 13.86 -17.25 -5.67
C LYS A 208 14.21 -16.37 -6.87
N LYS A 209 13.23 -15.63 -7.41
CA LYS A 209 13.41 -14.64 -8.47
C LYS A 209 14.24 -13.42 -8.03
N TYR A 210 14.30 -13.16 -6.73
CA TYR A 210 14.91 -11.98 -6.15
C TYR A 210 16.15 -12.33 -5.32
N GLN A 211 17.02 -11.34 -5.10
CA GLN A 211 18.15 -11.47 -4.18
C GLN A 211 17.83 -10.81 -2.85
N ILE A 212 17.95 -11.56 -1.77
CA ILE A 212 17.83 -11.04 -0.41
C ILE A 212 19.23 -10.70 0.11
N HIS A 213 19.40 -9.47 0.58
CA HIS A 213 20.62 -8.98 1.23
C HIS A 213 20.34 -8.72 2.70
N TYR A 214 21.36 -8.91 3.52
CA TYR A 214 21.36 -8.39 4.88
C TYR A 214 22.62 -7.57 5.16
N SER A 215 22.50 -6.59 6.06
CA SER A 215 23.64 -5.90 6.65
C SER A 215 23.44 -5.73 8.15
N VAL A 216 24.47 -6.02 8.91
CA VAL A 216 24.52 -5.75 10.35
C VAL A 216 25.23 -4.43 10.56
N LEU A 217 24.58 -3.52 11.29
CA LEU A 217 25.09 -2.19 11.56
C LEU A 217 25.47 -2.03 13.03
N SER A 218 26.52 -1.27 13.28
CA SER A 218 26.90 -0.73 14.58
C SER A 218 26.91 0.79 14.47
N ASN A 219 26.02 1.51 15.17
CA ASN A 219 25.88 2.97 15.08
C ASN A 219 25.89 3.45 13.61
N ASN A 220 25.00 2.92 12.77
CA ASN A 220 24.84 3.19 11.34
C ASN A 220 26.03 2.79 10.43
N LYS A 221 27.08 2.16 10.96
CA LYS A 221 28.18 1.64 10.13
C LYS A 221 27.99 0.16 9.88
N THR A 222 27.98 -0.27 8.62
CA THR A 222 27.94 -1.69 8.27
C THR A 222 29.22 -2.37 8.74
N ILE A 223 29.07 -3.37 9.59
CA ILE A 223 30.16 -4.19 10.14
C ILE A 223 30.17 -5.61 9.58
N LYS A 224 29.05 -6.05 9.02
CA LYS A 224 28.88 -7.35 8.39
C LYS A 224 27.78 -7.28 7.34
N SER A 225 27.92 -8.01 6.24
CA SER A 225 26.88 -8.10 5.22
C SER A 225 26.94 -9.46 4.53
N GLY A 226 25.85 -9.82 3.86
CA GLY A 226 25.78 -11.05 3.09
C GLY A 226 24.50 -11.17 2.29
N LYS A 227 24.37 -12.31 1.62
CA LYS A 227 23.21 -12.65 0.81
C LYS A 227 22.54 -13.89 1.39
N VAL A 228 21.22 -13.95 1.24
CA VAL A 228 20.42 -15.11 1.60
C VAL A 228 19.67 -15.55 0.35
N SER A 229 19.84 -16.82 -0.03
CA SER A 229 19.09 -17.40 -1.14
C SER A 229 18.00 -18.31 -0.57
N LEU A 230 16.75 -17.98 -0.83
CA LEU A 230 15.61 -18.71 -0.32
C LEU A 230 14.64 -19.02 -1.46
N ASP A 231 14.24 -20.28 -1.54
CA ASP A 231 13.10 -20.72 -2.35
C ASP A 231 11.85 -20.66 -1.47
N ILE A 232 10.98 -19.68 -1.72
CA ILE A 232 9.76 -19.47 -0.97
C ILE A 232 8.61 -19.28 -1.96
N ALA A 233 7.72 -20.25 -1.98
CA ALA A 233 6.53 -20.23 -2.82
C ALA A 233 5.61 -19.03 -2.49
N PRO A 234 4.73 -18.61 -3.42
CA PRO A 234 3.69 -17.62 -3.13
C PRO A 234 2.92 -17.96 -1.84
N GLN A 235 2.61 -16.95 -1.04
CA GLN A 235 1.87 -17.05 0.23
C GLN A 235 2.52 -17.92 1.31
N ALA A 236 3.80 -18.31 1.15
CA ALA A 236 4.54 -19.09 2.14
C ALA A 236 5.51 -18.24 2.94
N SER A 237 5.96 -18.79 4.07
CA SER A 237 6.97 -18.18 4.94
C SER A 237 8.10 -19.14 5.22
N LYS A 238 9.30 -18.62 5.52
CA LYS A 238 10.46 -19.41 5.90
C LYS A 238 11.28 -18.71 6.95
N GLU A 239 11.79 -19.46 7.93
CA GLU A 239 12.74 -18.95 8.91
C GLU A 239 14.18 -19.09 8.37
N PHE A 240 15.02 -18.12 8.74
CA PHE A 240 16.44 -18.11 8.40
C PHE A 240 17.23 -17.40 9.49
N THR A 241 18.55 -17.54 9.45
CA THR A 241 19.43 -16.96 10.45
C THR A 241 20.48 -16.06 9.81
N VAL A 242 20.62 -14.87 10.38
CA VAL A 242 21.71 -13.93 10.09
C VAL A 242 22.81 -14.14 11.13
N PRO A 243 24.09 -14.23 10.72
CA PRO A 243 25.18 -14.45 11.67
C PRO A 243 25.46 -13.18 12.48
N VAL A 244 24.90 -13.06 13.66
CA VAL A 244 25.09 -11.95 14.62
C VAL A 244 26.06 -12.30 15.75
N ASN A 245 26.61 -13.52 15.76
CA ASN A 245 27.53 -13.98 16.77
C ASN A 245 28.82 -13.13 16.80
N GLY A 246 29.36 -12.89 18.01
CA GLY A 246 30.60 -12.14 18.20
C GLY A 246 30.42 -10.63 18.31
N LEU A 247 29.19 -10.13 18.25
CA LEU A 247 28.89 -8.72 18.55
C LEU A 247 29.10 -8.48 20.04
N LYS A 248 29.89 -7.48 20.38
CA LYS A 248 30.20 -7.16 21.79
C LYS A 248 29.31 -6.03 22.27
N SER A 249 28.65 -6.25 23.39
CA SER A 249 27.95 -5.18 24.08
C SER A 249 28.91 -4.08 24.48
N GLN A 250 28.65 -2.84 24.03
CA GLN A 250 29.46 -1.67 24.34
C GLN A 250 28.53 -0.50 24.75
N PRO A 251 28.88 0.28 25.77
CA PRO A 251 28.10 1.45 26.17
C PRO A 251 27.93 2.44 25.00
N GLY A 252 26.69 2.88 24.75
CA GLY A 252 26.39 3.85 23.69
C GLY A 252 26.43 3.28 22.26
N THR A 253 26.50 1.94 22.12
CA THR A 253 26.45 1.28 20.82
C THR A 253 25.12 0.60 20.60
N GLU A 254 24.47 0.90 19.49
CA GLU A 254 23.26 0.25 19.01
C GLU A 254 23.60 -0.62 17.80
N TYR A 255 22.96 -1.79 17.74
CA TYR A 255 23.10 -2.73 16.65
C TYR A 255 21.77 -2.93 15.93
N PHE A 256 21.82 -2.96 14.60
CA PHE A 256 20.64 -3.22 13.75
C PHE A 256 20.99 -4.26 12.68
N VAL A 257 19.96 -4.96 12.23
CA VAL A 257 20.01 -5.74 10.99
C VAL A 257 19.08 -5.06 9.99
N ASN A 258 19.61 -4.73 8.82
CA ASN A 258 18.82 -4.29 7.67
C ASN A 258 18.66 -5.45 6.69
N PHE A 259 17.47 -5.59 6.14
CA PHE A 259 17.17 -6.44 5.00
C PHE A 259 16.84 -5.60 3.78
N SER A 260 17.24 -6.08 2.61
CA SER A 260 16.89 -5.51 1.32
C SER A 260 16.65 -6.62 0.32
N VAL A 261 15.57 -6.54 -0.43
CA VAL A 261 15.21 -7.50 -1.48
C VAL A 261 15.27 -6.78 -2.82
N THR A 262 16.12 -7.26 -3.71
CA THR A 262 16.35 -6.61 -5.01
C THR A 262 16.04 -7.53 -6.17
N THR A 263 15.62 -6.93 -7.29
CA THR A 263 15.51 -7.63 -8.57
C THR A 263 16.88 -8.14 -9.02
N VAL A 264 16.95 -9.37 -9.53
CA VAL A 264 18.17 -9.92 -10.16
C VAL A 264 18.22 -9.54 -11.63
N GLU A 265 17.11 -9.80 -12.33
CA GLU A 265 16.92 -9.45 -13.73
C GLU A 265 16.00 -8.24 -13.85
N PRO A 266 16.11 -7.44 -14.93
CA PRO A 266 15.17 -6.35 -15.16
C PRO A 266 13.76 -6.89 -15.42
N GLU A 267 12.76 -6.16 -14.91
CA GLU A 267 11.34 -6.38 -15.17
C GLU A 267 10.77 -5.20 -15.95
N PRO A 268 9.60 -5.30 -16.57
CA PRO A 268 8.96 -4.14 -17.19
C PRO A 268 8.89 -2.97 -16.20
N LEU A 269 9.47 -1.82 -16.56
CA LEU A 269 9.55 -0.59 -15.77
C LEU A 269 10.43 -0.65 -14.50
N ILE A 270 11.08 -1.79 -14.21
CA ILE A 270 11.90 -1.97 -13.01
C ILE A 270 13.29 -2.49 -13.43
N PRO A 271 14.39 -1.74 -13.19
CA PRO A 271 15.73 -2.20 -13.55
C PRO A 271 16.21 -3.33 -12.64
N ALA A 272 17.23 -4.07 -13.09
CA ALA A 272 17.98 -4.98 -12.21
C ALA A 272 18.61 -4.21 -11.04
N GLY A 273 18.66 -4.84 -9.86
CA GLY A 273 19.15 -4.22 -8.63
C GLY A 273 18.16 -3.27 -7.94
N TYR A 274 16.95 -3.10 -8.47
CA TYR A 274 15.93 -2.27 -7.83
C TYR A 274 15.44 -2.91 -6.53
N GLU A 275 15.40 -2.13 -5.43
CA GLU A 275 14.89 -2.58 -4.13
C GLU A 275 13.37 -2.60 -4.11
N ILE A 276 12.80 -3.80 -4.03
CA ILE A 276 11.34 -4.04 -3.98
C ILE A 276 10.79 -4.15 -2.55
N ALA A 277 11.64 -4.46 -1.58
CA ALA A 277 11.26 -4.53 -0.17
C ALA A 277 12.48 -4.34 0.72
N TYR A 278 12.25 -3.79 1.90
CA TYR A 278 13.27 -3.60 2.94
C TYR A 278 12.65 -3.66 4.33
N ASP A 279 13.50 -3.92 5.34
CA ASP A 279 13.13 -3.81 6.74
C ASP A 279 14.37 -3.61 7.63
N GLN A 280 14.15 -3.15 8.85
CA GLN A 280 15.20 -2.95 9.86
C GLN A 280 14.76 -3.45 11.23
N PHE A 281 15.63 -4.19 11.90
CA PHE A 281 15.40 -4.69 13.25
C PHE A 281 16.55 -4.31 14.17
N GLN A 282 16.22 -3.80 15.36
CA GLN A 282 17.21 -3.58 16.40
C GLN A 282 17.60 -4.92 17.02
N LEU A 283 18.91 -5.14 17.18
CA LEU A 283 19.43 -6.28 17.92
C LEU A 283 19.50 -5.94 19.42
N PRO A 284 18.96 -6.77 20.32
CA PRO A 284 18.93 -6.49 21.75
C PRO A 284 20.29 -6.74 22.41
N ILE A 285 21.37 -6.16 21.85
CA ILE A 285 22.74 -6.27 22.34
C ILE A 285 23.08 -4.96 23.02
N GLN A 286 22.74 -4.84 24.31
CA GLN A 286 23.01 -3.64 25.08
C GLN A 286 24.00 -3.93 26.21
N ALA A 287 24.92 -2.98 26.49
CA ALA A 287 25.67 -2.98 27.73
C ALA A 287 24.78 -2.53 28.87
N ASP A 288 24.82 -3.24 30.01
CA ASP A 288 24.21 -2.76 31.23
C ASP A 288 24.71 -1.32 31.51
N ARG A 289 23.81 -0.36 31.47
CA ARG A 289 24.07 0.96 32.05
C ARG A 289 24.17 0.76 33.55
N LYS A 290 25.37 0.54 34.07
CA LYS A 290 25.59 0.71 35.51
C LYS A 290 25.07 2.12 35.85
N SER A 291 23.95 2.18 36.56
CA SER A 291 23.44 3.38 37.16
C SER A 291 24.56 3.93 38.04
N THR A 292 25.30 4.94 37.60
CA THR A 292 26.09 5.79 38.48
C THR A 292 25.08 6.59 39.31
N ARG A 293 24.56 5.98 40.39
CA ARG A 293 24.01 6.76 41.50
C ARG A 293 25.18 7.58 42.03
N LEU A 294 25.17 8.86 41.71
CA LEU A 294 25.93 9.85 42.47
C LEU A 294 25.40 9.79 43.90
N ASN A 295 26.17 9.17 44.79
CA ASN A 295 26.02 9.35 46.22
C ASN A 295 26.46 10.79 46.50
N SER A 296 25.51 11.69 46.66
CA SER A 296 25.67 12.97 47.34
C SER A 296 25.40 12.79 48.80
#